data_f639bd06d8a9e2aaf3885b6cca472761
#
_entry.id   f639bd06d8a9e2aaf3885b6cca472761
#
_cell.length_a   1.000
_cell.length_b   1.000
_cell.length_c   1.000
_cell.angle_alpha   90.00
_cell.angle_beta   90.00
_cell.angle_gamma   90.00
#
_symmetry.space_group_name_H-M   'P 1'
#
loop_
_entity.id
_entity.type
_entity.pdbx_description
1 polymer ?
#
loop_
_entity_poly.entity_id
_entity_poly.type
_entity_poly.pdbx_seq_one_letter_code
_entity_poly.pdbx_strand_id
1 'polypeptide(L)'
;LIYLNLKDAQAGTMNINFRLGKQKTTVKYALLERTMSGEERKGFDNSDVLYMLMPDRFANGNPKNDIIKGMQDQLCNRNEPSLRHGGDIAGLMQHLDYFTDLGVTALWFTPVLENDRPADGGKHSTYHGYATTDYYRVDPRFGTNADYKALTDACHKRGMKVVMDMIFNHCGITHPWIKDVPSHNWFNRPD
;
A
#
# COMPACT_ATOMS: atom_id res chain seq x y z
N LEU A 1 3.97 -6.20 23.28
CA LEU A 1 3.81 -4.92 22.58
C LEU A 1 4.57 -3.84 23.35
N ILE A 2 5.34 -3.03 22.65
CA ILE A 2 6.15 -1.95 23.25
C ILE A 2 5.64 -0.63 22.68
N TYR A 3 5.28 0.29 23.57
CA TYR A 3 4.82 1.63 23.21
C TYR A 3 5.93 2.64 23.44
N LEU A 4 6.16 3.51 22.45
CA LEU A 4 7.09 4.63 22.56
C LEU A 4 6.29 5.93 22.52
N ASN A 5 6.47 6.77 23.55
CA ASN A 5 5.91 8.11 23.53
C ASN A 5 6.94 9.07 22.89
N LEU A 6 6.59 9.59 21.71
CA LEU A 6 7.44 10.50 20.93
C LEU A 6 6.90 11.94 20.89
N LYS A 7 6.00 12.30 21.82
CA LYS A 7 5.30 13.60 21.81
C LYS A 7 6.26 14.80 21.71
N ASP A 8 7.37 14.73 22.44
CA ASP A 8 8.36 15.83 22.53
C ASP A 8 9.66 15.51 21.77
N ALA A 9 9.66 14.44 20.95
CA ALA A 9 10.84 14.06 20.19
C ALA A 9 11.01 14.94 18.95
N GLN A 10 12.24 15.37 18.70
CA GLN A 10 12.59 16.07 17.47
C GLN A 10 12.72 15.10 16.30
N ALA A 11 12.43 15.59 15.08
CA ALA A 11 12.64 14.81 13.87
C ALA A 11 14.11 14.39 13.73
N GLY A 12 14.32 13.19 13.24
CA GLY A 12 15.65 12.60 13.08
C GLY A 12 15.61 11.07 13.11
N THR A 13 16.78 10.46 12.97
CA THR A 13 16.92 9.00 13.10
C THR A 13 17.31 8.63 14.51
N MET A 14 16.53 7.80 15.17
CA MET A 14 16.82 7.24 16.48
C MET A 14 17.14 5.76 16.39
N ASN A 15 18.04 5.30 17.28
CA ASN A 15 18.33 3.89 17.45
C ASN A 15 17.56 3.37 18.66
N ILE A 16 16.63 2.44 18.44
CA ILE A 16 15.88 1.80 19.51
C ILE A 16 16.58 0.49 19.83
N ASN A 17 17.16 0.39 21.02
CA ASN A 17 17.91 -0.76 21.47
C ASN A 17 17.02 -1.66 22.34
N PHE A 18 16.82 -2.89 21.92
CA PHE A 18 16.13 -3.92 22.70
C PHE A 18 17.14 -4.85 23.33
N ARG A 19 16.89 -5.27 24.57
CA ARG A 19 17.71 -6.24 25.30
C ARG A 19 16.83 -7.26 26.01
N LEU A 20 17.16 -8.53 25.81
CA LEU A 20 16.56 -9.65 26.54
C LEU A 20 17.70 -10.55 27.03
N GLY A 21 18.03 -10.46 28.33
CA GLY A 21 19.20 -11.17 28.89
C GLY A 21 20.50 -10.74 28.19
N LYS A 22 21.17 -11.68 27.53
CA LYS A 22 22.40 -11.43 26.76
C LYS A 22 22.14 -11.03 25.30
N GLN A 23 20.93 -11.23 24.81
CA GLN A 23 20.56 -10.86 23.44
C GLN A 23 20.32 -9.36 23.33
N LYS A 24 20.82 -8.76 22.28
CA LYS A 24 20.60 -7.34 21.95
C LYS A 24 20.23 -7.23 20.49
N THR A 25 19.29 -6.34 20.17
CA THR A 25 18.99 -5.92 18.81
C THR A 25 18.75 -4.43 18.76
N THR A 26 19.05 -3.81 17.63
CA THR A 26 18.86 -2.38 17.41
C THR A 26 17.99 -2.19 16.19
N VAL A 27 16.91 -1.42 16.34
CA VAL A 27 16.06 -0.99 15.24
C VAL A 27 16.30 0.50 15.02
N LYS A 28 16.60 0.88 13.78
CA LYS A 28 16.65 2.28 13.38
C LYS A 28 15.23 2.74 13.05
N TYR A 29 14.81 3.83 13.68
CA TYR A 29 13.53 4.45 13.44
C TYR A 29 13.73 5.89 12.98
N ALA A 30 13.16 6.24 11.83
CA ALA A 30 13.18 7.60 11.30
C ALA A 30 11.90 8.32 11.71
N LEU A 31 12.02 9.31 12.61
CA LEU A 31 10.95 10.24 12.90
C LEU A 31 11.07 11.40 11.90
N LEU A 32 10.18 11.41 10.92
CA LEU A 32 10.20 12.40 9.86
C LEU A 32 9.58 13.72 10.33
N GLU A 33 10.16 14.83 9.89
CA GLU A 33 9.55 16.14 10.06
C GLU A 33 8.29 16.26 9.20
N ARG A 34 7.29 16.94 9.74
CA ARG A 34 6.10 17.26 8.95
C ARG A 34 6.42 18.37 7.97
N THR A 35 6.23 18.10 6.69
CA THR A 35 6.48 19.06 5.61
C THR A 35 5.33 20.04 5.39
N MET A 36 4.15 19.74 5.97
CA MET A 36 2.95 20.59 5.86
C MET A 36 2.21 20.61 7.19
N SER A 37 1.63 21.75 7.54
CA SER A 37 0.71 21.85 8.69
C SER A 37 -0.59 21.07 8.43
N GLY A 38 -1.37 20.81 9.49
CA GLY A 38 -2.69 20.19 9.35
C GLY A 38 -3.68 21.04 8.53
N GLU A 39 -3.54 22.38 8.61
CA GLU A 39 -4.38 23.34 7.87
C GLU A 39 -4.07 23.38 6.38
N GLU A 40 -2.82 23.11 5.98
CA GLU A 40 -2.40 23.03 4.59
C GLU A 40 -2.83 21.72 3.90
N ARG A 41 -3.15 20.68 4.70
CA ARG A 41 -3.59 19.37 4.19
C ARG A 41 -5.10 19.37 3.99
N LYS A 42 -5.52 19.80 2.81
CA LYS A 42 -6.93 19.70 2.43
C LYS A 42 -7.26 18.29 1.96
N GLY A 43 -8.26 17.67 2.57
CA GLY A 43 -8.90 16.45 2.05
C GLY A 43 -9.68 16.74 0.76
N PHE A 44 -10.44 15.76 0.28
CA PHE A 44 -11.40 15.98 -0.80
C PHE A 44 -12.72 16.48 -0.21
N ASP A 45 -13.49 17.21 -1.03
CA ASP A 45 -14.79 17.76 -0.68
C ASP A 45 -15.78 17.67 -1.87
N ASN A 46 -16.94 18.30 -1.76
CA ASN A 46 -17.98 18.24 -2.78
C ASN A 46 -17.65 18.99 -4.09
N SER A 47 -16.53 19.69 -4.16
CA SER A 47 -16.02 20.29 -5.41
C SER A 47 -15.10 19.34 -6.18
N ASP A 48 -14.75 18.20 -5.59
CA ASP A 48 -13.84 17.24 -6.22
C ASP A 48 -14.56 16.25 -7.13
N VAL A 49 -13.93 15.93 -8.25
CA VAL A 49 -14.27 14.81 -9.11
C VAL A 49 -13.39 13.63 -8.73
N LEU A 50 -13.98 12.68 -7.99
CA LEU A 50 -13.28 11.50 -7.49
C LEU A 50 -13.36 10.38 -8.52
N TYR A 51 -12.20 9.86 -8.95
CA TYR A 51 -12.10 8.70 -9.83
C TYR A 51 -11.49 7.51 -9.06
N MET A 52 -12.32 6.49 -8.82
CA MET A 52 -11.86 5.27 -8.18
C MET A 52 -11.41 4.27 -9.22
N LEU A 53 -10.23 3.70 -9.06
CA LEU A 53 -9.69 2.69 -9.97
C LEU A 53 -8.95 1.57 -9.23
N MET A 54 -8.86 0.46 -9.93
CA MET A 54 -8.07 -0.71 -9.53
C MET A 54 -6.78 -0.72 -10.35
N PRO A 55 -5.60 -0.49 -9.74
CA PRO A 55 -4.33 -0.39 -10.48
C PRO A 55 -4.07 -1.59 -11.39
N ASP A 56 -4.29 -2.80 -10.88
CA ASP A 56 -4.12 -4.04 -11.65
C ASP A 56 -4.89 -4.05 -12.99
N ARG A 57 -6.02 -3.33 -13.05
CA ARG A 57 -6.95 -3.33 -14.20
C ARG A 57 -6.76 -2.16 -15.15
N PHE A 58 -5.92 -1.20 -14.81
CA PHE A 58 -5.81 0.03 -15.57
C PHE A 58 -4.80 -0.08 -16.71
N ALA A 59 -3.51 -0.04 -16.42
CA ALA A 59 -2.45 -0.08 -17.43
C ALA A 59 -1.21 -0.77 -16.89
N ASN A 60 -0.59 -1.64 -17.69
CA ASN A 60 0.68 -2.28 -17.40
C ASN A 60 1.82 -1.44 -18.01
N GLY A 61 2.59 -0.79 -17.17
CA GLY A 61 3.74 0.02 -17.59
C GLY A 61 5.08 -0.72 -17.47
N ASN A 62 5.12 -1.81 -16.70
CA ASN A 62 6.33 -2.59 -16.49
C ASN A 62 6.03 -4.11 -16.41
N PRO A 63 5.94 -4.80 -17.56
CA PRO A 63 5.64 -6.25 -17.56
C PRO A 63 6.64 -7.13 -16.79
N LYS A 64 7.77 -6.59 -16.36
CA LYS A 64 8.77 -7.33 -15.58
C LYS A 64 8.34 -7.57 -14.12
N ASN A 65 7.39 -6.81 -13.62
CA ASN A 65 6.86 -6.97 -12.27
C ASN A 65 5.54 -7.75 -12.20
N ASP A 66 4.98 -8.20 -13.32
CA ASP A 66 3.73 -8.96 -13.36
C ASP A 66 3.79 -10.22 -12.46
N ILE A 67 4.96 -10.86 -12.42
CA ILE A 67 5.24 -12.05 -11.60
C ILE A 67 6.52 -11.83 -10.82
N ILE A 68 6.42 -11.86 -9.49
CA ILE A 68 7.57 -11.71 -8.60
C ILE A 68 7.98 -13.06 -8.03
N LYS A 69 9.22 -13.46 -8.30
CA LYS A 69 9.78 -14.70 -7.74
C LYS A 69 9.73 -14.71 -6.22
N GLY A 70 9.15 -15.76 -5.67
CA GLY A 70 9.05 -15.96 -4.22
C GLY A 70 7.72 -15.52 -3.60
N MET A 71 6.90 -14.77 -4.32
CA MET A 71 5.51 -14.54 -3.91
C MET A 71 4.66 -15.79 -4.13
N GLN A 72 3.58 -15.94 -3.38
CA GLN A 72 2.72 -17.12 -3.42
C GLN A 72 1.82 -17.14 -4.66
N ASP A 73 1.33 -15.96 -5.07
CA ASP A 73 0.55 -15.82 -6.30
C ASP A 73 1.50 -15.52 -7.48
N GLN A 74 1.65 -16.50 -8.36
CA GLN A 74 2.52 -16.47 -9.55
C GLN A 74 1.69 -16.39 -10.85
N LEU A 75 0.44 -15.91 -10.77
CA LEU A 75 -0.48 -15.89 -11.90
C LEU A 75 -0.74 -14.47 -12.38
N CYS A 76 -0.56 -14.28 -13.69
CA CYS A 76 -0.95 -13.06 -14.39
C CYS A 76 -1.47 -13.45 -15.77
N ASN A 77 -2.76 -13.16 -16.05
CA ASN A 77 -3.38 -13.44 -17.34
C ASN A 77 -4.55 -12.50 -17.59
N ARG A 78 -4.40 -11.59 -18.53
CA ARG A 78 -5.43 -10.59 -18.87
C ARG A 78 -6.72 -11.16 -19.45
N ASN A 79 -6.69 -12.39 -19.96
CA ASN A 79 -7.87 -13.05 -20.52
C ASN A 79 -8.72 -13.73 -19.44
N GLU A 80 -8.21 -13.84 -18.21
CA GLU A 80 -8.88 -14.46 -17.09
C GLU A 80 -9.35 -13.41 -16.08
N PRO A 81 -10.66 -13.11 -15.96
CA PRO A 81 -11.18 -12.05 -15.10
C PRO A 81 -10.79 -12.19 -13.63
N SER A 82 -10.56 -13.42 -13.16
CA SER A 82 -10.23 -13.72 -11.76
C SER A 82 -8.73 -13.68 -11.44
N LEU A 83 -7.88 -13.46 -12.44
CA LEU A 83 -6.43 -13.39 -12.26
C LEU A 83 -5.93 -11.93 -12.34
N ARG A 84 -4.67 -11.71 -11.98
CA ARG A 84 -4.01 -10.41 -12.17
C ARG A 84 -3.86 -10.10 -13.65
N HIS A 85 -3.99 -8.82 -13.99
CA HIS A 85 -3.81 -8.31 -15.35
C HIS A 85 -2.52 -7.51 -15.54
N GLY A 86 -1.75 -7.30 -14.48
CA GLY A 86 -0.44 -6.68 -14.52
C GLY A 86 -0.45 -5.15 -14.58
N GLY A 87 -1.58 -4.49 -14.36
CA GLY A 87 -1.59 -3.04 -14.21
C GLY A 87 -0.79 -2.61 -12.98
N ASP A 88 -0.05 -1.48 -13.08
CA ASP A 88 0.93 -1.06 -12.09
C ASP A 88 1.06 0.48 -11.98
N ILE A 89 1.91 0.94 -11.04
CA ILE A 89 2.19 2.36 -10.83
C ILE A 89 2.86 2.99 -12.07
N ALA A 90 3.71 2.26 -12.78
CA ALA A 90 4.34 2.76 -13.99
C ALA A 90 3.31 3.03 -15.09
N GLY A 91 2.33 2.14 -15.25
CA GLY A 91 1.21 2.34 -16.16
C GLY A 91 0.32 3.52 -15.77
N LEU A 92 0.06 3.71 -14.47
CA LEU A 92 -0.65 4.91 -13.98
C LEU A 92 0.10 6.18 -14.31
N MET A 93 1.42 6.21 -14.05
CA MET A 93 2.29 7.36 -14.33
C MET A 93 2.28 7.77 -15.81
N GLN A 94 2.20 6.81 -16.72
CA GLN A 94 2.17 7.04 -18.17
C GLN A 94 0.84 7.65 -18.65
N HIS A 95 -0.21 7.58 -17.84
CA HIS A 95 -1.56 7.98 -18.23
C HIS A 95 -2.17 9.08 -17.33
N LEU A 96 -1.35 9.84 -16.59
CA LEU A 96 -1.86 10.88 -15.69
C LEU A 96 -2.64 11.98 -16.45
N ASP A 97 -2.24 12.26 -17.69
CA ASP A 97 -2.91 13.27 -18.52
C ASP A 97 -4.35 12.86 -18.88
N TYR A 98 -4.62 11.54 -19.02
CA TYR A 98 -5.99 11.04 -19.21
C TYR A 98 -6.92 11.50 -18.07
N PHE A 99 -6.47 11.46 -16.83
CA PHE A 99 -7.28 11.89 -15.69
C PHE A 99 -7.49 13.39 -15.66
N THR A 100 -6.46 14.18 -15.99
CA THR A 100 -6.59 15.65 -16.08
C THR A 100 -7.52 16.07 -17.20
N ASP A 101 -7.44 15.45 -18.36
CA ASP A 101 -8.32 15.71 -19.51
C ASP A 101 -9.77 15.34 -19.21
N LEU A 102 -9.99 14.32 -18.37
CA LEU A 102 -11.32 13.92 -17.89
C LEU A 102 -11.86 14.85 -16.79
N GLY A 103 -11.04 15.78 -16.28
CA GLY A 103 -11.44 16.70 -15.21
C GLY A 103 -11.38 16.07 -13.80
N VAL A 104 -10.65 14.98 -13.60
CA VAL A 104 -10.49 14.34 -12.30
C VAL A 104 -9.63 15.21 -11.39
N THR A 105 -10.05 15.42 -10.16
CA THR A 105 -9.32 16.16 -9.13
C THR A 105 -8.85 15.31 -7.96
N ALA A 106 -9.33 14.08 -7.86
CA ALA A 106 -8.88 13.14 -6.84
C ALA A 106 -8.88 11.70 -7.38
N LEU A 107 -7.75 11.01 -7.22
CA LEU A 107 -7.62 9.59 -7.56
C LEU A 107 -7.70 8.73 -6.31
N TRP A 108 -8.57 7.73 -6.33
CA TRP A 108 -8.71 6.72 -5.29
C TRP A 108 -8.31 5.36 -5.85
N PHE A 109 -7.20 4.83 -5.38
CA PHE A 109 -6.74 3.49 -5.75
C PHE A 109 -7.31 2.45 -4.79
N THR A 110 -7.75 1.29 -5.29
CA THR A 110 -7.89 0.11 -4.42
C THR A 110 -6.54 -0.19 -3.77
N PRO A 111 -6.51 -0.93 -2.63
CA PRO A 111 -5.28 -1.04 -1.84
C PRO A 111 -4.06 -1.45 -2.66
N VAL A 112 -2.98 -0.67 -2.53
CA VAL A 112 -1.70 -0.89 -3.22
C VAL A 112 -0.66 -1.59 -2.36
N LEU A 113 -0.94 -1.80 -1.07
CA LEU A 113 -0.05 -2.51 -0.17
C LEU A 113 0.05 -3.99 -0.51
N GLU A 114 1.14 -4.62 -0.12
CA GLU A 114 1.41 -6.02 -0.43
C GLU A 114 0.24 -6.92 -0.07
N ASN A 115 -0.08 -7.80 -0.99
CA ASN A 115 -1.24 -8.66 -0.96
C ASN A 115 -0.86 -10.06 -1.50
N ASP A 116 0.03 -10.73 -0.76
CA ASP A 116 0.62 -12.01 -1.16
C ASP A 116 -0.17 -13.19 -0.62
N ARG A 117 -1.38 -13.36 -1.12
CA ARG A 117 -2.22 -14.54 -0.87
C ARG A 117 -2.07 -15.53 -2.02
N PRO A 118 -1.94 -16.86 -1.75
CA PRO A 118 -1.95 -17.86 -2.81
C PRO A 118 -3.27 -17.81 -3.58
N ALA A 119 -3.19 -17.96 -4.88
CA ALA A 119 -4.37 -18.09 -5.72
C ALA A 119 -5.09 -19.40 -5.40
N ASP A 120 -6.39 -19.35 -5.11
CA ASP A 120 -7.21 -20.52 -4.73
C ASP A 120 -7.21 -21.57 -5.86
N GLY A 121 -6.36 -22.60 -5.70
CA GLY A 121 -6.19 -23.67 -6.70
C GLY A 121 -5.78 -23.17 -8.08
N GLY A 122 -5.15 -22.00 -8.17
CA GLY A 122 -4.77 -21.37 -9.44
C GLY A 122 -5.91 -20.66 -10.18
N LYS A 123 -7.03 -20.40 -9.51
CA LYS A 123 -8.25 -19.86 -10.15
C LYS A 123 -8.55 -18.40 -9.82
N HIS A 124 -8.12 -17.91 -8.65
CA HIS A 124 -8.46 -16.58 -8.17
C HIS A 124 -7.26 -15.90 -7.53
N SER A 125 -6.86 -14.78 -8.08
CA SER A 125 -5.87 -13.88 -7.47
C SER A 125 -6.56 -12.80 -6.64
N THR A 126 -5.86 -12.26 -5.64
CA THR A 126 -6.36 -11.13 -4.84
C THR A 126 -5.92 -9.79 -5.45
N TYR A 127 -6.10 -9.64 -6.76
CA TYR A 127 -5.70 -8.48 -7.57
C TYR A 127 -6.30 -7.15 -7.09
N HIS A 128 -7.39 -7.22 -6.36
CA HIS A 128 -8.11 -6.06 -5.82
C HIS A 128 -7.42 -5.39 -4.62
N GLY A 129 -6.45 -6.06 -3.97
CA GLY A 129 -5.67 -5.49 -2.87
C GLY A 129 -6.27 -5.64 -1.45
N TYR A 130 -7.48 -6.20 -1.31
CA TYR A 130 -8.19 -6.26 -0.02
C TYR A 130 -7.79 -7.44 0.90
N ALA A 131 -6.63 -8.08 0.69
CA ALA A 131 -6.09 -9.13 1.55
C ALA A 131 -4.63 -8.82 1.95
N THR A 132 -4.41 -7.65 2.53
CA THR A 132 -3.09 -7.09 2.86
C THR A 132 -2.25 -8.05 3.71
N THR A 133 -1.02 -8.29 3.28
CA THR A 133 -0.04 -9.14 3.96
C THR A 133 1.16 -8.38 4.52
N ASP A 134 1.37 -7.14 4.07
CA ASP A 134 2.36 -6.22 4.64
C ASP A 134 1.82 -4.78 4.57
N TYR A 135 1.64 -4.12 5.72
CA TYR A 135 1.12 -2.75 5.80
C TYR A 135 2.18 -1.67 5.58
N TYR A 136 3.45 -2.03 5.41
CA TYR A 136 4.57 -1.10 5.32
C TYR A 136 5.18 -1.03 3.92
N ARG A 137 4.74 -1.91 3.03
CA ARG A 137 5.32 -2.06 1.70
C ARG A 137 4.26 -2.08 0.62
N VAL A 138 4.49 -1.33 -0.44
CA VAL A 138 3.73 -1.45 -1.69
C VAL A 138 3.95 -2.84 -2.27
N ASP A 139 2.90 -3.44 -2.83
CA ASP A 139 3.01 -4.73 -3.53
C ASP A 139 4.03 -4.61 -4.67
N PRO A 140 5.07 -5.44 -4.69
CA PRO A 140 6.13 -5.33 -5.69
C PRO A 140 5.63 -5.54 -7.13
N ARG A 141 4.45 -6.12 -7.32
CA ARG A 141 3.78 -6.20 -8.64
C ARG A 141 3.17 -4.87 -9.07
N PHE A 142 2.96 -3.93 -8.16
CA PHE A 142 2.58 -2.55 -8.48
C PHE A 142 3.79 -1.62 -8.56
N GLY A 143 4.89 -1.92 -7.85
CA GLY A 143 6.08 -1.09 -7.75
C GLY A 143 6.65 -1.05 -6.34
N THR A 144 7.30 0.05 -6.01
CA THR A 144 7.94 0.29 -4.70
C THR A 144 7.26 1.42 -3.94
N ASN A 145 7.61 1.57 -2.65
CA ASN A 145 7.19 2.75 -1.86
C ASN A 145 7.66 4.07 -2.50
N ALA A 146 8.84 4.06 -3.14
CA ALA A 146 9.36 5.22 -3.85
C ALA A 146 8.54 5.53 -5.11
N ASP A 147 8.11 4.52 -5.85
CA ASP A 147 7.25 4.70 -7.02
C ASP A 147 5.87 5.24 -6.63
N TYR A 148 5.29 4.75 -5.53
CA TYR A 148 4.02 5.28 -5.02
C TYR A 148 4.14 6.75 -4.58
N LYS A 149 5.27 7.10 -3.92
CA LYS A 149 5.55 8.49 -3.59
C LYS A 149 5.68 9.35 -4.85
N ALA A 150 6.40 8.87 -5.86
CA ALA A 150 6.57 9.59 -7.12
C ALA A 150 5.24 9.80 -7.86
N LEU A 151 4.36 8.79 -7.85
CA LEU A 151 3.00 8.89 -8.38
C LEU A 151 2.20 9.96 -7.64
N THR A 152 2.23 9.96 -6.30
CA THR A 152 1.55 10.96 -5.48
C THR A 152 2.06 12.37 -5.77
N ASP A 153 3.39 12.55 -5.83
CA ASP A 153 4.01 13.84 -6.17
C ASP A 153 3.61 14.31 -7.59
N ALA A 154 3.51 13.40 -8.55
CA ALA A 154 3.11 13.71 -9.92
C ALA A 154 1.61 14.07 -10.03
N CYS A 155 0.74 13.44 -9.24
CA CYS A 155 -0.67 13.80 -9.10
C CYS A 155 -0.79 15.21 -8.50
N HIS A 156 -0.12 15.48 -7.40
CA HIS A 156 -0.15 16.79 -6.73
C HIS A 156 0.33 17.92 -7.65
N LYS A 157 1.38 17.71 -8.45
CA LYS A 157 1.83 18.69 -9.45
C LYS A 157 0.78 19.03 -10.50
N ARG A 158 -0.18 18.15 -10.76
CA ARG A 158 -1.32 18.34 -11.65
C ARG A 158 -2.58 18.85 -10.94
N GLY A 159 -2.47 19.17 -9.64
CA GLY A 159 -3.62 19.58 -8.82
C GLY A 159 -4.55 18.44 -8.43
N MET A 160 -4.17 17.19 -8.68
CA MET A 160 -4.96 16.02 -8.28
C MET A 160 -4.56 15.54 -6.89
N LYS A 161 -5.56 15.28 -6.04
CA LYS A 161 -5.41 14.63 -4.73
C LYS A 161 -5.28 13.12 -4.91
N VAL A 162 -4.69 12.44 -3.91
CA VAL A 162 -4.58 10.98 -3.89
C VAL A 162 -5.23 10.44 -2.63
N VAL A 163 -6.14 9.49 -2.77
CA VAL A 163 -6.78 8.76 -1.68
C VAL A 163 -6.18 7.36 -1.62
N MET A 164 -5.48 7.07 -0.53
CA MET A 164 -4.93 5.75 -0.25
C MET A 164 -5.95 4.91 0.49
N ASP A 165 -6.44 3.84 -0.15
CA ASP A 165 -7.33 2.88 0.49
C ASP A 165 -6.55 2.03 1.50
N MET A 166 -6.99 2.05 2.77
CA MET A 166 -6.32 1.37 3.87
C MET A 166 -7.26 0.40 4.56
N ILE A 167 -6.87 -0.87 4.64
CA ILE A 167 -7.67 -1.93 5.24
C ILE A 167 -7.28 -2.10 6.70
N PHE A 168 -8.02 -1.50 7.61
CA PHE A 168 -7.81 -1.60 9.06
C PHE A 168 -8.70 -2.66 9.74
N ASN A 169 -9.71 -3.17 9.04
CA ASN A 169 -10.68 -4.12 9.61
C ASN A 169 -10.14 -5.55 9.67
N HIS A 170 -9.29 -5.94 8.75
CA HIS A 170 -8.76 -7.30 8.63
C HIS A 170 -7.40 -7.31 7.92
N CYS A 171 -6.69 -8.43 7.98
CA CYS A 171 -5.50 -8.70 7.19
C CYS A 171 -5.67 -9.96 6.34
N GLY A 172 -4.78 -10.17 5.38
CA GLY A 172 -4.72 -11.40 4.61
C GLY A 172 -4.38 -12.62 5.48
N ILE A 173 -4.89 -13.79 5.10
CA ILE A 173 -4.68 -15.05 5.85
C ILE A 173 -3.22 -15.49 5.94
N THR A 174 -2.37 -14.95 5.10
CA THR A 174 -0.91 -15.19 5.06
C THR A 174 -0.11 -14.09 5.77
N HIS A 175 -0.79 -13.08 6.34
CA HIS A 175 -0.13 -12.06 7.14
C HIS A 175 0.58 -12.69 8.34
N PRO A 176 1.81 -12.26 8.73
CA PRO A 176 2.53 -12.79 9.89
C PRO A 176 1.74 -12.79 11.19
N TRP A 177 0.82 -11.85 11.40
CA TRP A 177 -0.05 -11.79 12.57
C TRP A 177 -0.95 -13.01 12.76
N ILE A 178 -1.23 -13.78 11.71
CA ILE A 178 -2.02 -15.01 11.83
C ILE A 178 -1.29 -16.06 12.69
N LYS A 179 0.05 -16.05 12.64
CA LYS A 179 0.89 -17.00 13.39
C LYS A 179 1.48 -16.39 14.67
N ASP A 180 1.72 -15.09 14.67
CA ASP A 180 2.36 -14.35 15.76
C ASP A 180 1.59 -13.05 16.01
N VAL A 181 0.53 -13.16 16.81
CA VAL A 181 -0.36 -12.03 17.11
C VAL A 181 0.32 -11.02 18.04
N PRO A 182 0.18 -9.71 17.79
CA PRO A 182 0.76 -8.67 18.65
C PRO A 182 0.23 -8.69 20.09
N SER A 183 -1.02 -9.13 20.31
CA SER A 183 -1.63 -9.32 21.62
C SER A 183 -2.72 -10.39 21.55
N HIS A 184 -3.09 -10.98 22.70
CA HIS A 184 -4.08 -12.07 22.78
C HIS A 184 -5.49 -11.69 22.28
N ASN A 185 -5.82 -10.40 22.27
CA ASN A 185 -7.10 -9.86 21.83
C ASN A 185 -6.99 -9.09 20.49
N TRP A 186 -5.95 -9.37 19.70
CA TRP A 186 -5.72 -8.67 18.42
C TRP A 186 -6.80 -8.96 17.39
N PHE A 187 -7.20 -10.22 17.28
CA PHE A 187 -8.29 -10.63 16.41
C PHE A 187 -9.58 -10.83 17.18
N ASN A 188 -10.69 -10.42 16.57
CA ASN A 188 -12.01 -10.81 17.05
C ASN A 188 -12.13 -12.35 16.96
N ARG A 189 -12.53 -12.98 18.04
CA ARG A 189 -12.83 -14.41 18.04
C ARG A 189 -14.32 -14.58 17.77
N PRO A 190 -14.75 -15.57 16.98
CA PRO A 190 -16.15 -15.98 16.98
C PRO A 190 -16.49 -16.43 18.40
N ASP A 191 -17.63 -15.98 18.92
CA ASP A 191 -18.19 -16.42 20.20
C ASP A 191 -18.55 -17.91 20.14
#